data_46b227950d493a08c95fe98691091283
#
_entry.id   46b227950d493a08c95fe98691091283
#
_cell.length_a   1.000
_cell.length_b   1.000
_cell.length_c   1.000
_cell.angle_alpha   90.00
_cell.angle_beta   90.00
_cell.angle_gamma   90.00
#
_symmetry.space_group_name_H-M   'P 1'
#
loop_
_entity.id
_entity.type
_entity.pdbx_description
1 polymer ?
#
loop_
_entity_poly.entity_id
_entity_poly.type
_entity_poly.pdbx_seq_one_letter_code
_entity_poly.pdbx_strand_id
1 'polypeptide(L)'
;TECFYKLSKILNENISNYKLKYYDENGNEIKKFKLSNLIDFFKIQANKVTTDDCLSAAFNNIITARNKSDKSYDTTITESYIKEINNNLEVEFNNAHTNEINKTLTSITDNDITVKLRADLTFEKIIKNIVKYEYKENNNFVPENQFGLGYTNLMVIISKLVEYMEKYPESSFNSKINLIGIEEPETYMHPQLQELFISHINEAIKILLQQHEKNINSQIILSTHSSHIVNSKIHSGGTFNSINYISANGTNARAVSLNDNKISPVGETAKDDLKFIKKHITFRASDLFFADAAILVEGAAEN
;
A
#
# COMPACT_ATOMS: atom_id res chain seq x y z
N THR A 1 -27.15 12.91 1.41
CA THR A 1 -26.28 12.06 2.28
C THR A 1 -27.00 10.75 2.62
N GLU A 2 -28.25 10.82 3.08
CA GLU A 2 -29.02 9.63 3.49
C GLU A 2 -29.32 8.67 2.33
N CYS A 3 -29.61 9.20 1.15
CA CYS A 3 -29.87 8.39 -0.04
C CYS A 3 -28.61 7.64 -0.53
N PHE A 4 -27.43 8.30 -0.48
CA PHE A 4 -26.15 7.68 -0.85
C PHE A 4 -25.74 6.61 0.17
N TYR A 5 -25.94 6.88 1.47
CA TYR A 5 -25.67 5.89 2.53
C TYR A 5 -26.57 4.66 2.39
N LYS A 6 -27.87 4.85 2.13
CA LYS A 6 -28.81 3.75 1.88
C LYS A 6 -28.42 2.96 0.63
N LEU A 7 -28.04 3.62 -0.46
CA LEU A 7 -27.58 2.98 -1.68
C LEU A 7 -26.28 2.18 -1.44
N SER A 8 -25.30 2.78 -0.78
CA SER A 8 -24.04 2.12 -0.44
C SER A 8 -24.26 0.89 0.46
N LYS A 9 -25.16 1.00 1.45
CA LYS A 9 -25.54 -0.12 2.31
C LYS A 9 -26.19 -1.26 1.52
N ILE A 10 -27.17 -0.95 0.68
CA ILE A 10 -27.85 -1.92 -0.19
C ILE A 10 -26.84 -2.61 -1.13
N LEU A 11 -25.92 -1.84 -1.74
CA LEU A 11 -24.89 -2.39 -2.61
C LEU A 11 -23.95 -3.32 -1.86
N ASN A 12 -23.50 -2.95 -0.67
CA ASN A 12 -22.59 -3.77 0.13
C ASN A 12 -23.25 -5.05 0.67
N GLU A 13 -24.51 -4.97 1.09
CA GLU A 13 -25.27 -6.12 1.59
C GLU A 13 -25.66 -7.13 0.48
N ASN A 14 -25.79 -6.65 -0.76
CA ASN A 14 -26.27 -7.46 -1.88
C ASN A 14 -25.26 -7.58 -3.04
N ILE A 15 -23.97 -7.31 -2.80
CA ILE A 15 -22.96 -7.26 -3.86
C ILE A 15 -22.87 -8.57 -4.66
N SER A 16 -23.13 -9.71 -4.00
CA SER A 16 -23.17 -11.03 -4.64
C SER A 16 -24.32 -11.21 -5.65
N ASN A 17 -25.37 -10.38 -5.52
CA ASN A 17 -26.57 -10.44 -6.37
C ASN A 17 -26.45 -9.57 -7.63
N TYR A 18 -25.42 -8.71 -7.70
CA TYR A 18 -25.22 -7.83 -8.86
C TYR A 18 -24.26 -8.47 -9.85
N LYS A 19 -24.66 -8.45 -11.12
CA LYS A 19 -23.79 -8.83 -12.24
C LYS A 19 -23.45 -7.58 -13.05
N LEU A 20 -22.16 -7.30 -13.21
CA LEU A 20 -21.71 -6.28 -14.14
C LEU A 20 -21.95 -6.76 -15.57
N LYS A 21 -22.63 -5.94 -16.36
CA LYS A 21 -22.81 -6.13 -17.78
C LYS A 21 -22.07 -5.03 -18.53
N TYR A 22 -21.38 -5.41 -19.57
CA TYR A 22 -20.63 -4.50 -20.42
C TYR A 22 -21.29 -4.41 -21.78
N TYR A 23 -21.36 -3.21 -22.32
CA TYR A 23 -21.97 -2.92 -23.61
C TYR A 23 -20.94 -2.21 -24.49
N ASP A 24 -21.01 -2.46 -25.82
CA ASP A 24 -20.24 -1.70 -26.80
C ASP A 24 -20.89 -0.31 -27.04
N GLU A 25 -20.28 0.50 -27.91
CA GLU A 25 -20.76 1.83 -28.26
C GLU A 25 -22.15 1.78 -28.99
N ASN A 26 -22.54 0.63 -29.52
CA ASN A 26 -23.80 0.40 -30.20
C ASN A 26 -24.86 -0.18 -29.26
N GLY A 27 -24.54 -0.38 -27.97
CA GLY A 27 -25.47 -0.92 -26.97
C GLY A 27 -25.60 -2.45 -26.97
N ASN A 28 -24.71 -3.19 -27.64
CA ASN A 28 -24.72 -4.64 -27.63
C ASN A 28 -23.97 -5.20 -26.41
N GLU A 29 -24.52 -6.21 -25.75
CA GLU A 29 -23.92 -6.83 -24.59
C GLU A 29 -22.65 -7.63 -24.95
N ILE A 30 -21.52 -7.27 -24.36
CA ILE A 30 -20.23 -7.97 -24.51
C ILE A 30 -20.12 -9.07 -23.44
N LYS A 31 -20.52 -10.28 -23.76
CA LYS A 31 -20.65 -11.41 -22.83
C LYS A 31 -19.32 -11.94 -22.27
N LYS A 32 -18.20 -11.75 -22.97
CA LYS A 32 -16.87 -12.29 -22.59
C LYS A 32 -15.92 -11.27 -21.97
N PHE A 33 -16.34 -10.02 -21.86
CA PHE A 33 -15.49 -8.96 -21.31
C PHE A 33 -15.56 -8.94 -19.79
N LYS A 34 -14.40 -8.80 -19.15
CA LYS A 34 -14.26 -8.49 -17.72
C LYS A 34 -13.31 -7.33 -17.57
N LEU A 35 -13.72 -6.29 -16.84
CA LEU A 35 -12.90 -5.11 -16.59
C LEU A 35 -11.54 -5.47 -15.95
N SER A 36 -11.53 -6.49 -15.10
CA SER A 36 -10.31 -7.03 -14.48
C SER A 36 -9.28 -7.61 -15.47
N ASN A 37 -9.70 -7.86 -16.73
CA ASN A 37 -8.77 -8.29 -17.78
C ASN A 37 -8.07 -7.11 -18.46
N LEU A 38 -8.64 -5.91 -18.34
CA LEU A 38 -8.11 -4.68 -18.94
C LEU A 38 -7.36 -3.81 -17.92
N ILE A 39 -7.90 -3.71 -16.70
CA ILE A 39 -7.38 -2.83 -15.66
C ILE A 39 -6.99 -3.69 -14.47
N ASP A 40 -5.77 -3.47 -13.99
CA ASP A 40 -5.32 -3.95 -12.69
C ASP A 40 -5.19 -2.76 -11.75
N PHE A 41 -5.86 -2.84 -10.58
CA PHE A 41 -5.85 -1.78 -9.59
C PHE A 41 -5.30 -2.29 -8.27
N PHE A 42 -4.15 -1.75 -7.89
CA PHE A 42 -3.51 -2.04 -6.63
C PHE A 42 -3.63 -0.85 -5.68
N LYS A 43 -4.23 -1.09 -4.50
CA LYS A 43 -4.49 -0.06 -3.51
C LYS A 43 -3.57 -0.21 -2.30
N ILE A 44 -2.87 0.87 -1.95
CA ILE A 44 -2.05 0.99 -0.75
C ILE A 44 -2.74 1.97 0.19
N GLN A 45 -3.07 1.50 1.40
CA GLN A 45 -3.63 2.31 2.48
C GLN A 45 -2.54 2.57 3.51
N ALA A 46 -2.08 3.80 3.62
CA ALA A 46 -1.02 4.19 4.54
C ALA A 46 -1.48 4.31 6.00
N ASN A 47 -2.79 4.55 6.23
CA ASN A 47 -3.34 4.75 7.56
C ASN A 47 -3.47 3.48 8.43
N LYS A 48 -2.99 2.33 7.95
CA LYS A 48 -3.04 1.04 8.69
C LYS A 48 -1.77 0.70 9.48
N VAL A 49 -0.86 1.65 9.64
CA VAL A 49 0.33 1.49 10.49
C VAL A 49 -0.08 1.66 11.96
N THR A 50 -0.71 0.63 12.54
CA THR A 50 -1.26 0.69 13.90
C THR A 50 -0.69 -0.37 14.84
N THR A 51 0.13 -1.28 14.34
CA THR A 51 0.68 -2.40 15.13
C THR A 51 2.20 -2.38 15.11
N ASP A 52 2.81 -2.81 16.21
CA ASP A 52 4.26 -2.87 16.39
C ASP A 52 5.00 -3.76 15.38
N ASP A 53 4.28 -4.68 14.71
CA ASP A 53 4.85 -5.64 13.76
C ASP A 53 4.39 -5.39 12.31
N CYS A 54 3.93 -4.19 11.95
CA CYS A 54 3.37 -3.92 10.62
C CYS A 54 4.40 -4.01 9.49
N LEU A 55 5.64 -3.59 9.75
CA LEU A 55 6.74 -3.68 8.81
C LEU A 55 7.20 -5.13 8.65
N SER A 56 7.38 -5.84 9.77
CA SER A 56 7.68 -7.28 9.77
C SER A 56 6.64 -8.05 8.96
N ALA A 57 5.36 -7.75 9.14
CA ALA A 57 4.29 -8.35 8.35
C ALA A 57 4.38 -8.04 6.85
N ALA A 58 4.73 -6.80 6.50
CA ALA A 58 4.87 -6.38 5.10
C ALA A 58 6.04 -7.09 4.41
N PHE A 59 7.22 -7.17 5.06
CA PHE A 59 8.38 -7.88 4.53
C PHE A 59 8.17 -9.39 4.47
N ASN A 60 7.47 -9.97 5.44
CA ASN A 60 7.11 -11.39 5.42
C ASN A 60 6.27 -11.75 4.21
N ASN A 61 5.36 -10.85 3.78
CA ASN A 61 4.59 -11.04 2.56
C ASN A 61 5.47 -11.03 1.30
N ILE A 62 6.50 -10.17 1.25
CA ILE A 62 7.46 -10.14 0.15
C ILE A 62 8.23 -11.46 0.07
N ILE A 63 8.80 -11.90 1.20
CA ILE A 63 9.59 -13.14 1.26
C ILE A 63 8.73 -14.34 0.86
N THR A 64 7.49 -14.40 1.37
CA THR A 64 6.56 -15.47 1.02
C THR A 64 6.18 -15.44 -0.46
N ALA A 65 6.01 -14.23 -1.04
CA ALA A 65 5.72 -14.08 -2.47
C ALA A 65 6.91 -14.56 -3.33
N ARG A 66 8.14 -14.15 -2.98
CA ARG A 66 9.38 -14.60 -3.65
C ARG A 66 9.54 -16.10 -3.60
N ASN A 67 9.36 -16.69 -2.42
CA ASN A 67 9.46 -18.15 -2.25
C ASN A 67 8.47 -18.95 -3.12
N LYS A 68 7.33 -18.34 -3.47
CA LYS A 68 6.31 -18.94 -4.34
C LYS A 68 6.56 -18.71 -5.84
N SER A 69 7.16 -17.58 -6.21
CA SER A 69 7.33 -17.16 -7.61
C SER A 69 8.70 -17.50 -8.19
N ASP A 70 9.74 -17.48 -7.38
CA ASP A 70 11.11 -17.64 -7.83
C ASP A 70 11.54 -19.11 -7.77
N LYS A 71 11.50 -19.78 -8.92
CA LYS A 71 12.00 -21.15 -9.08
C LYS A 71 13.53 -21.26 -8.92
N SER A 72 14.25 -20.16 -8.92
CA SER A 72 15.70 -20.12 -8.72
C SER A 72 16.09 -20.16 -7.24
N TYR A 73 15.15 -19.87 -6.33
CA TYR A 73 15.39 -19.95 -4.90
C TYR A 73 15.28 -21.42 -4.46
N ASP A 74 16.42 -22.02 -4.23
CA ASP A 74 16.51 -23.42 -3.78
C ASP A 74 16.03 -23.54 -2.33
N THR A 75 14.75 -23.87 -2.17
CA THR A 75 14.13 -24.09 -0.84
C THR A 75 14.49 -25.44 -0.24
N THR A 76 15.10 -26.35 -1.01
CA THR A 76 15.35 -27.75 -0.59
C THR A 76 16.22 -27.82 0.67
N ILE A 77 17.23 -26.98 0.77
CA ILE A 77 18.10 -26.90 1.94
C ILE A 77 17.32 -26.42 3.16
N THR A 78 16.57 -25.32 3.02
CA THR A 78 15.76 -24.75 4.11
C THR A 78 14.67 -25.72 4.56
N GLU A 79 13.98 -26.37 3.63
CA GLU A 79 12.97 -27.40 3.92
C GLU A 79 13.56 -28.61 4.62
N SER A 80 14.79 -29.03 4.25
CA SER A 80 15.47 -30.14 4.93
C SER A 80 15.79 -29.81 6.38
N TYR A 81 16.29 -28.60 6.66
CA TYR A 81 16.53 -28.13 8.05
C TYR A 81 15.23 -28.04 8.86
N ILE A 82 14.16 -27.51 8.27
CA ILE A 82 12.87 -27.42 8.95
C ILE A 82 12.34 -28.82 9.29
N LYS A 83 12.50 -29.77 8.39
CA LYS A 83 12.11 -31.17 8.62
C LYS A 83 12.92 -31.81 9.75
N GLU A 84 14.22 -31.58 9.77
CA GLU A 84 15.11 -32.05 10.83
C GLU A 84 14.72 -31.47 12.19
N ILE A 85 14.47 -30.14 12.26
CA ILE A 85 14.01 -29.49 13.49
C ILE A 85 12.69 -30.08 13.96
N ASN A 86 11.71 -30.24 13.07
CA ASN A 86 10.43 -30.86 13.41
C ASN A 86 10.61 -32.25 14.00
N ASN A 87 11.43 -33.10 13.37
CA ASN A 87 11.70 -34.46 13.84
C ASN A 87 12.35 -34.45 15.24
N ASN A 88 13.33 -33.60 15.46
CA ASN A 88 14.02 -33.50 16.75
C ASN A 88 13.07 -33.03 17.85
N LEU A 89 12.24 -32.00 17.57
CA LEU A 89 11.21 -31.52 18.50
C LEU A 89 10.16 -32.60 18.81
N GLU A 90 9.71 -33.34 17.80
CA GLU A 90 8.77 -34.44 18.00
C GLU A 90 9.34 -35.54 18.92
N VAL A 91 10.58 -35.92 18.71
CA VAL A 91 11.24 -36.94 19.52
C VAL A 91 11.39 -36.47 20.96
N GLU A 92 11.92 -35.27 21.17
CA GLU A 92 12.14 -34.69 22.50
C GLU A 92 10.81 -34.52 23.28
N PHE A 93 9.81 -33.89 22.66
CA PHE A 93 8.54 -33.62 23.33
C PHE A 93 7.74 -34.89 23.59
N ASN A 94 7.77 -35.88 22.68
CA ASN A 94 7.10 -37.16 22.93
C ASN A 94 7.77 -37.89 24.09
N ASN A 95 9.09 -37.94 24.13
CA ASN A 95 9.82 -38.59 25.21
C ASN A 95 9.58 -37.92 26.57
N ALA A 96 9.56 -36.58 26.60
CA ALA A 96 9.42 -35.81 27.82
C ALA A 96 7.97 -35.76 28.37
N HIS A 97 6.95 -35.72 27.48
CA HIS A 97 5.60 -35.32 27.90
C HIS A 97 4.49 -36.34 27.60
N THR A 98 4.68 -37.28 26.64
CA THR A 98 3.59 -38.20 26.26
C THR A 98 3.65 -39.54 26.97
N ASN A 99 4.80 -39.95 27.51
CA ASN A 99 5.00 -41.26 28.10
C ASN A 99 4.08 -41.54 29.29
N GLU A 100 3.90 -40.56 30.20
CA GLU A 100 3.04 -40.69 31.36
C GLU A 100 1.56 -40.69 30.96
N ILE A 101 1.18 -39.83 30.01
CA ILE A 101 -0.18 -39.76 29.49
C ILE A 101 -0.53 -41.07 28.80
N ASN A 102 0.34 -41.63 27.99
CA ASN A 102 0.10 -42.87 27.29
C ASN A 102 -0.02 -44.06 28.26
N LYS A 103 0.84 -44.14 29.28
CA LYS A 103 0.74 -45.17 30.33
C LYS A 103 -0.59 -45.09 31.08
N THR A 104 -1.02 -43.85 31.39
CA THR A 104 -2.28 -43.65 32.07
C THR A 104 -3.46 -44.01 31.17
N LEU A 105 -3.47 -43.60 29.93
CA LEU A 105 -4.50 -43.97 28.96
C LEU A 105 -4.62 -45.48 28.77
N THR A 106 -3.52 -46.15 28.61
CA THR A 106 -3.49 -47.60 28.47
C THR A 106 -4.02 -48.32 29.72
N SER A 107 -3.85 -47.72 30.90
CA SER A 107 -4.41 -48.27 32.16
C SER A 107 -5.91 -48.09 32.33
N ILE A 108 -6.50 -47.08 31.66
CA ILE A 108 -7.92 -46.76 31.75
C ILE A 108 -8.74 -47.39 30.62
N THR A 109 -8.14 -47.53 29.45
CA THR A 109 -8.82 -48.02 28.26
C THR A 109 -8.19 -49.38 27.83
N ASP A 110 -9.06 -50.37 27.58
CA ASP A 110 -8.62 -51.67 27.02
C ASP A 110 -8.17 -51.55 25.54
N ASN A 111 -8.15 -50.34 25.00
CA ASN A 111 -7.76 -50.02 23.61
C ASN A 111 -6.36 -49.42 23.57
N ASP A 112 -5.60 -49.78 22.58
CA ASP A 112 -4.21 -49.31 22.33
C ASP A 112 -4.21 -47.86 21.74
N ILE A 113 -4.80 -46.93 22.49
CA ILE A 113 -4.87 -45.54 22.11
C ILE A 113 -3.67 -44.81 22.71
N THR A 114 -2.86 -44.19 21.84
CA THR A 114 -1.69 -43.40 22.23
C THR A 114 -1.78 -41.96 21.71
N VAL A 115 -1.34 -41.03 22.51
CA VAL A 115 -1.19 -39.62 22.13
C VAL A 115 0.23 -39.39 21.61
N LYS A 116 0.33 -38.74 20.48
CA LYS A 116 1.62 -38.31 19.91
C LYS A 116 1.56 -36.80 19.65
N LEU A 117 2.55 -36.07 20.13
CA LEU A 117 2.77 -34.67 19.76
C LEU A 117 3.44 -34.61 18.40
N ARG A 118 2.95 -33.73 17.54
CA ARG A 118 3.51 -33.50 16.22
C ARG A 118 3.98 -32.05 16.12
N ALA A 119 5.22 -31.85 15.75
CA ALA A 119 5.75 -30.53 15.44
C ALA A 119 5.33 -30.11 14.03
N ASP A 120 4.88 -28.87 13.89
CA ASP A 120 4.41 -28.32 12.62
C ASP A 120 5.04 -26.93 12.36
N LEU A 121 6.40 -26.92 12.33
CA LEU A 121 7.15 -25.75 11.93
C LEU A 121 7.23 -25.73 10.41
N THR A 122 6.81 -24.62 9.82
CA THR A 122 6.90 -24.37 8.37
C THR A 122 7.71 -23.12 8.10
N PHE A 123 8.24 -22.97 6.87
CA PHE A 123 8.94 -21.75 6.45
C PHE A 123 8.09 -20.49 6.71
N GLU A 124 6.81 -20.55 6.36
CA GLU A 124 5.89 -19.41 6.58
C GLU A 124 5.74 -19.07 8.07
N LYS A 125 5.67 -20.08 8.96
CA LYS A 125 5.60 -19.85 10.42
C LYS A 125 6.89 -19.26 10.97
N ILE A 126 8.05 -19.70 10.46
CA ILE A 126 9.35 -19.14 10.84
C ILE A 126 9.41 -17.67 10.48
N ILE A 127 9.17 -17.35 9.21
CA ILE A 127 9.23 -15.97 8.74
C ILE A 127 8.25 -15.09 9.51
N LYS A 128 7.02 -15.55 9.71
CA LYS A 128 5.97 -14.75 10.36
C LYS A 128 6.19 -14.50 11.85
N ASN A 129 6.72 -15.51 12.57
CA ASN A 129 6.71 -15.46 14.04
C ASN A 129 8.12 -15.31 14.66
N ILE A 130 9.17 -15.64 13.92
CA ILE A 130 10.54 -15.70 14.46
C ILE A 130 11.40 -14.58 13.87
N VAL A 131 11.24 -14.27 12.58
CA VAL A 131 12.05 -13.23 11.93
C VAL A 131 11.53 -11.86 12.31
N LYS A 132 12.40 -11.04 12.89
CA LYS A 132 12.14 -9.64 13.24
C LYS A 132 13.04 -8.75 12.39
N TYR A 133 12.54 -7.55 12.07
CA TYR A 133 13.26 -6.56 11.30
C TYR A 133 13.82 -5.48 12.21
N GLU A 134 15.03 -5.07 11.91
CA GLU A 134 15.72 -3.99 12.60
C GLU A 134 16.23 -2.99 11.58
N TYR A 135 16.22 -1.71 11.96
CA TYR A 135 16.81 -0.65 11.17
C TYR A 135 18.25 -0.46 11.58
N LYS A 136 19.13 -0.24 10.61
CA LYS A 136 20.51 0.12 10.87
C LYS A 136 20.67 1.63 10.70
N GLU A 137 20.93 2.33 11.81
CA GLU A 137 21.24 3.75 11.81
C GLU A 137 22.62 3.98 12.46
N ASN A 138 23.55 4.56 11.71
CA ASN A 138 24.91 4.89 12.20
C ASN A 138 25.61 3.73 12.97
N ASN A 139 25.54 2.50 12.46
CA ASN A 139 26.03 1.26 13.07
C ASN A 139 25.23 0.72 14.29
N ASN A 140 24.17 1.35 14.70
CA ASN A 140 23.24 0.82 15.69
C ASN A 140 22.07 0.12 15.03
N PHE A 141 21.60 -0.97 15.61
CA PHE A 141 20.38 -1.63 15.20
C PHE A 141 19.23 -1.15 16.10
N VAL A 142 18.17 -0.66 15.46
CA VAL A 142 16.99 -0.14 16.14
C VAL A 142 15.83 -1.09 15.82
N PRO A 143 15.21 -1.73 16.82
CA PRO A 143 14.04 -2.57 16.63
C PRO A 143 12.87 -1.80 16.00
N GLU A 144 12.02 -2.51 15.26
CA GLU A 144 10.88 -1.91 14.55
C GLU A 144 9.99 -1.04 15.45
N ASN A 145 9.71 -1.50 16.67
CA ASN A 145 8.84 -0.79 17.62
C ASN A 145 9.44 0.49 18.23
N GLN A 146 10.73 0.76 18.00
CA GLN A 146 11.40 1.99 18.40
C GLN A 146 11.60 2.96 17.26
N PHE A 147 11.20 2.60 16.05
CA PHE A 147 11.34 3.45 14.88
C PHE A 147 10.15 4.41 14.74
N GLY A 148 10.40 5.63 14.24
CA GLY A 148 9.35 6.63 14.11
C GLY A 148 8.26 6.20 13.13
N LEU A 149 6.99 6.36 13.50
CA LEU A 149 5.83 5.93 12.71
C LEU A 149 5.82 6.44 11.26
N GLY A 150 6.36 7.63 11.02
CA GLY A 150 6.45 8.20 9.66
C GLY A 150 7.37 7.41 8.73
N TYR A 151 8.54 7.00 9.23
CA TYR A 151 9.44 6.14 8.47
C TYR A 151 8.90 4.73 8.32
N THR A 152 8.28 4.20 9.37
CA THR A 152 7.61 2.89 9.31
C THR A 152 6.52 2.90 8.25
N ASN A 153 5.71 3.96 8.17
CA ASN A 153 4.70 4.11 7.13
C ASN A 153 5.31 4.16 5.73
N LEU A 154 6.38 4.93 5.54
CA LEU A 154 7.11 4.99 4.27
C LEU A 154 7.61 3.59 3.86
N MET A 155 8.21 2.85 4.79
CA MET A 155 8.71 1.50 4.52
C MET A 155 7.59 0.50 4.21
N VAL A 156 6.44 0.64 4.87
CA VAL A 156 5.24 -0.16 4.55
C VAL A 156 4.74 0.14 3.14
N ILE A 157 4.69 1.40 2.72
CA ILE A 157 4.32 1.76 1.34
C ILE A 157 5.30 1.14 0.34
N ILE A 158 6.61 1.27 0.57
CA ILE A 158 7.64 0.70 -0.30
C ILE A 158 7.50 -0.83 -0.35
N SER A 159 7.33 -1.49 0.79
CA SER A 159 7.19 -2.95 0.85
C SER A 159 5.94 -3.45 0.11
N LYS A 160 4.84 -2.69 0.15
CA LYS A 160 3.64 -2.99 -0.62
C LYS A 160 3.86 -2.85 -2.13
N LEU A 161 4.62 -1.85 -2.55
CA LEU A 161 5.02 -1.71 -3.96
C LEU A 161 5.86 -2.90 -4.41
N VAL A 162 6.84 -3.31 -3.60
CA VAL A 162 7.67 -4.50 -3.89
C VAL A 162 6.80 -5.76 -3.93
N GLU A 163 5.92 -5.96 -2.94
CA GLU A 163 4.98 -7.09 -2.92
C GLU A 163 4.12 -7.14 -4.19
N TYR A 164 3.63 -5.99 -4.66
CA TYR A 164 2.88 -5.89 -5.90
C TYR A 164 3.71 -6.32 -7.10
N MET A 165 4.95 -5.83 -7.19
CA MET A 165 5.87 -6.18 -8.28
C MET A 165 6.22 -7.67 -8.30
N GLU A 166 6.46 -8.27 -7.14
CA GLU A 166 6.76 -9.71 -7.01
C GLU A 166 5.59 -10.59 -7.44
N LYS A 167 4.38 -10.21 -7.04
CA LYS A 167 3.16 -10.99 -7.36
C LYS A 167 2.68 -10.83 -8.79
N TYR A 168 3.17 -9.81 -9.48
CA TYR A 168 2.67 -9.49 -10.82
C TYR A 168 3.26 -10.46 -11.86
N PRO A 169 2.42 -11.20 -12.63
CA PRO A 169 2.90 -12.13 -13.62
C PRO A 169 3.60 -11.40 -14.78
N GLU A 170 4.75 -11.88 -15.22
CA GLU A 170 5.52 -11.28 -16.34
C GLU A 170 4.67 -11.11 -17.61
N SER A 171 3.83 -12.10 -17.91
CA SER A 171 2.95 -12.08 -19.08
C SER A 171 1.86 -11.01 -19.07
N SER A 172 1.57 -10.43 -17.90
CA SER A 172 0.46 -9.49 -17.72
C SER A 172 0.88 -8.03 -17.86
N PHE A 173 2.17 -7.72 -17.79
CA PHE A 173 2.69 -6.35 -17.73
C PHE A 173 2.36 -5.47 -18.93
N ASN A 174 2.29 -6.04 -20.12
CA ASN A 174 2.04 -5.29 -21.35
C ASN A 174 0.57 -5.36 -21.82
N SER A 175 -0.27 -6.13 -21.15
CA SER A 175 -1.65 -6.39 -21.57
C SER A 175 -2.70 -5.63 -20.78
N LYS A 176 -2.33 -5.00 -19.65
CA LYS A 176 -3.26 -4.31 -18.75
C LYS A 176 -2.83 -2.88 -18.46
N ILE A 177 -3.82 -2.05 -18.16
CA ILE A 177 -3.61 -0.73 -17.57
C ILE A 177 -3.42 -0.93 -16.07
N ASN A 178 -2.21 -0.63 -15.57
CA ASN A 178 -1.88 -0.80 -14.16
C ASN A 178 -2.09 0.51 -13.41
N LEU A 179 -2.99 0.52 -12.44
CA LEU A 179 -3.27 1.65 -11.58
C LEU A 179 -2.80 1.35 -10.16
N ILE A 180 -1.91 2.17 -9.63
CA ILE A 180 -1.44 2.08 -8.25
C ILE A 180 -2.04 3.24 -7.48
N GLY A 181 -3.00 2.94 -6.59
CA GLY A 181 -3.61 3.93 -5.71
C GLY A 181 -2.88 3.98 -4.37
N ILE A 182 -2.43 5.16 -3.94
CA ILE A 182 -1.83 5.38 -2.61
C ILE A 182 -2.73 6.36 -1.88
N GLU A 183 -3.35 5.91 -0.78
CA GLU A 183 -4.25 6.73 0.02
C GLU A 183 -3.52 7.32 1.21
N GLU A 184 -3.61 8.63 1.35
CA GLU A 184 -3.13 9.41 2.51
C GLU A 184 -1.71 9.01 2.96
N PRO A 185 -0.71 9.04 2.06
CA PRO A 185 0.66 8.63 2.42
C PRO A 185 1.27 9.48 3.53
N GLU A 186 0.78 10.69 3.71
CA GLU A 186 1.21 11.65 4.73
C GLU A 186 0.96 11.20 6.17
N THR A 187 0.10 10.21 6.38
CA THR A 187 -0.27 9.76 7.71
C THR A 187 0.97 9.42 8.54
N TYR A 188 1.10 10.06 9.70
CA TYR A 188 2.26 10.00 10.62
C TYR A 188 3.58 10.56 10.07
N MET A 189 3.64 11.05 8.84
CA MET A 189 4.88 11.61 8.27
C MET A 189 5.07 13.07 8.67
N HIS A 190 6.28 13.41 9.12
CA HIS A 190 6.68 14.81 9.29
C HIS A 190 6.66 15.54 7.93
N PRO A 191 6.32 16.83 7.87
CA PRO A 191 6.24 17.60 6.63
C PRO A 191 7.41 17.41 5.67
N GLN A 192 8.65 17.43 6.17
CA GLN A 192 9.85 17.21 5.35
C GLN A 192 9.86 15.84 4.68
N LEU A 193 9.39 14.80 5.39
CA LEU A 193 9.32 13.45 4.82
C LEU A 193 8.23 13.34 3.74
N GLN A 194 7.12 14.07 3.91
CA GLN A 194 6.05 14.15 2.91
C GLN A 194 6.55 14.78 1.61
N GLU A 195 7.34 15.86 1.70
CA GLU A 195 7.95 16.53 0.55
C GLU A 195 8.96 15.62 -0.16
N LEU A 196 9.82 14.94 0.59
CA LEU A 196 10.77 13.96 0.04
C LEU A 196 10.04 12.79 -0.63
N PHE A 197 8.99 12.27 0.00
CA PHE A 197 8.19 11.19 -0.56
C PHE A 197 7.66 11.53 -1.94
N ILE A 198 6.93 12.64 -2.07
CA ILE A 198 6.32 13.01 -3.36
C ILE A 198 7.36 13.36 -4.43
N SER A 199 8.49 13.92 -4.03
CA SER A 199 9.57 14.27 -4.95
C SER A 199 10.25 13.04 -5.54
N HIS A 200 10.36 11.95 -4.77
CA HIS A 200 11.16 10.78 -5.15
C HIS A 200 10.35 9.52 -5.44
N ILE A 201 9.03 9.47 -5.18
CA ILE A 201 8.24 8.25 -5.36
C ILE A 201 8.29 7.70 -6.78
N ASN A 202 8.27 8.56 -7.78
CA ASN A 202 8.35 8.14 -9.18
C ASN A 202 9.70 7.50 -9.51
N GLU A 203 10.78 8.05 -8.97
CA GLU A 203 12.13 7.50 -9.16
C GLU A 203 12.30 6.18 -8.41
N ALA A 204 11.80 6.09 -7.17
CA ALA A 204 11.79 4.86 -6.40
C ALA A 204 11.06 3.73 -7.13
N ILE A 205 9.91 4.01 -7.74
CA ILE A 205 9.17 3.02 -8.54
C ILE A 205 9.95 2.61 -9.78
N LYS A 206 10.61 3.53 -10.48
CA LYS A 206 11.47 3.19 -11.63
C LYS A 206 12.62 2.27 -11.22
N ILE A 207 13.29 2.56 -10.10
CA ILE A 207 14.36 1.73 -9.56
C ILE A 207 13.84 0.32 -9.26
N LEU A 208 12.70 0.21 -8.61
CA LEU A 208 12.07 -1.08 -8.32
C LEU A 208 11.73 -1.86 -9.60
N LEU A 209 11.20 -1.18 -10.62
CA LEU A 209 10.90 -1.79 -11.92
C LEU A 209 12.15 -2.32 -12.60
N GLN A 210 13.23 -1.54 -12.60
CA GLN A 210 14.52 -1.94 -13.18
C GLN A 210 15.12 -3.15 -12.46
N GLN A 211 15.06 -3.17 -11.11
CA GLN A 211 15.57 -4.28 -10.31
C GLN A 211 14.82 -5.59 -10.58
N HIS A 212 13.56 -5.52 -10.95
CA HIS A 212 12.74 -6.68 -11.28
C HIS A 212 12.70 -7.00 -12.78
N GLU A 213 13.50 -6.31 -13.60
CA GLU A 213 13.53 -6.46 -15.07
C GLU A 213 12.12 -6.31 -15.69
N LYS A 214 11.25 -5.53 -15.04
CA LYS A 214 9.85 -5.40 -15.42
C LYS A 214 9.61 -4.02 -16.07
N ASN A 215 8.94 -4.03 -17.20
CA ASN A 215 8.53 -2.80 -17.89
C ASN A 215 7.02 -2.63 -17.68
N ILE A 216 6.64 -1.94 -16.59
CA ILE A 216 5.24 -1.70 -16.27
C ILE A 216 4.86 -0.29 -16.70
N ASN A 217 3.87 -0.21 -17.58
CA ASN A 217 3.13 1.02 -17.80
C ASN A 217 2.13 1.21 -16.66
N SER A 218 2.56 1.89 -15.60
CA SER A 218 1.71 2.13 -14.44
C SER A 218 1.39 3.61 -14.29
N GLN A 219 0.15 3.90 -13.88
CA GLN A 219 -0.27 5.21 -13.45
C GLN A 219 -0.44 5.21 -11.93
N ILE A 220 0.20 6.18 -11.27
CA ILE A 220 0.06 6.37 -9.83
C ILE A 220 -1.05 7.38 -9.58
N ILE A 221 -2.00 7.00 -8.74
CA ILE A 221 -3.07 7.85 -8.25
C ILE A 221 -2.86 8.01 -6.75
N LEU A 222 -2.63 9.24 -6.31
CA LEU A 222 -2.37 9.56 -4.91
C LEU A 222 -3.50 10.45 -4.40
N SER A 223 -4.15 10.05 -3.31
CA SER A 223 -5.07 10.90 -2.57
C SER A 223 -4.39 11.45 -1.33
N THR A 224 -4.60 12.73 -1.05
CA THR A 224 -3.96 13.42 0.08
C THR A 224 -4.82 14.55 0.61
N HIS A 225 -4.70 14.82 1.91
CA HIS A 225 -5.19 16.01 2.59
C HIS A 225 -4.02 16.92 3.03
N SER A 226 -2.80 16.64 2.58
CA SER A 226 -1.62 17.40 2.96
C SER A 226 -1.32 18.54 2.00
N SER A 227 -1.26 19.74 2.54
CA SER A 227 -0.76 20.94 1.85
C SER A 227 0.70 20.78 1.44
N HIS A 228 1.53 20.06 2.22
CA HIS A 228 2.94 19.80 1.91
C HIS A 228 3.13 18.94 0.67
N ILE A 229 2.31 17.89 0.51
CA ILE A 229 2.35 17.04 -0.67
C ILE A 229 1.94 17.82 -1.93
N VAL A 230 0.85 18.60 -1.84
CA VAL A 230 0.38 19.42 -2.96
C VAL A 230 1.42 20.47 -3.34
N ASN A 231 1.96 21.17 -2.34
CA ASN A 231 3.02 22.15 -2.50
C ASN A 231 4.25 21.56 -3.19
N SER A 232 4.79 20.47 -2.66
CA SER A 232 5.97 19.81 -3.23
C SER A 232 5.71 19.32 -4.65
N LYS A 233 4.52 18.80 -4.95
CA LYS A 233 4.13 18.39 -6.31
C LYS A 233 4.12 19.55 -7.30
N ILE A 234 3.58 20.70 -6.91
CA ILE A 234 3.56 21.92 -7.74
C ILE A 234 4.97 22.47 -7.91
N HIS A 235 5.75 22.50 -6.82
CA HIS A 235 7.11 23.04 -6.83
C HIS A 235 8.07 22.21 -7.67
N SER A 236 8.11 20.88 -7.45
CA SER A 236 9.00 19.99 -8.19
C SER A 236 8.61 19.85 -9.67
N GLY A 237 7.32 19.89 -9.99
CA GLY A 237 6.81 19.78 -11.36
C GLY A 237 6.68 21.12 -12.08
N GLY A 238 6.68 22.25 -11.35
CA GLY A 238 6.42 23.58 -11.90
C GLY A 238 5.04 23.71 -12.56
N THR A 239 4.08 22.86 -12.23
CA THR A 239 2.79 22.76 -12.92
C THR A 239 1.67 22.28 -12.01
N PHE A 240 0.45 22.73 -12.29
CA PHE A 240 -0.78 22.21 -11.70
C PHE A 240 -1.32 20.97 -12.41
N ASN A 241 -0.71 20.59 -13.52
CA ASN A 241 -1.16 19.43 -14.30
C ASN A 241 -1.14 18.15 -13.45
N SER A 242 -2.11 17.28 -13.71
CA SER A 242 -2.30 16.01 -12.99
C SER A 242 -2.74 16.17 -11.52
N ILE A 243 -3.23 17.34 -11.13
CA ILE A 243 -3.88 17.55 -9.84
C ILE A 243 -5.39 17.63 -10.08
N ASN A 244 -6.16 16.81 -9.37
CA ASN A 244 -7.61 16.85 -9.34
C ASN A 244 -8.07 17.28 -7.95
N TYR A 245 -8.73 18.40 -7.87
CA TYR A 245 -9.34 18.89 -6.65
C TYR A 245 -10.76 18.33 -6.52
N ILE A 246 -11.02 17.70 -5.38
CA ILE A 246 -12.32 17.11 -5.08
C ILE A 246 -12.97 17.91 -3.97
N SER A 247 -14.13 18.49 -4.25
CA SER A 247 -14.93 19.23 -3.28
C SER A 247 -16.29 18.59 -3.09
N ALA A 248 -16.81 18.59 -1.86
CA ALA A 248 -18.16 18.18 -1.56
C ALA A 248 -19.04 19.42 -1.37
N ASN A 249 -20.16 19.48 -2.07
CA ASN A 249 -21.19 20.50 -1.87
C ASN A 249 -22.50 19.79 -1.52
N GLY A 250 -22.79 19.70 -0.24
CA GLY A 250 -23.94 18.97 0.27
C GLY A 250 -23.86 17.47 -0.06
N THR A 251 -24.76 16.97 -0.90
CA THR A 251 -24.82 15.57 -1.30
C THR A 251 -24.00 15.22 -2.53
N ASN A 252 -23.47 16.22 -3.23
CA ASN A 252 -22.75 16.04 -4.49
C ASN A 252 -21.26 16.28 -4.32
N ALA A 253 -20.44 15.37 -4.84
CA ALA A 253 -19.00 15.59 -4.99
C ALA A 253 -18.71 16.10 -6.40
N ARG A 254 -17.82 17.10 -6.49
CA ARG A 254 -17.34 17.65 -7.75
C ARG A 254 -15.84 17.48 -7.85
N ALA A 255 -15.38 16.93 -8.95
CA ALA A 255 -13.96 16.87 -9.29
C ALA A 255 -13.61 17.98 -10.28
N VAL A 256 -12.60 18.77 -9.95
CA VAL A 256 -12.06 19.83 -10.82
C VAL A 256 -10.62 19.47 -11.16
N SER A 257 -10.35 19.21 -12.41
CA SER A 257 -8.98 18.98 -12.88
C SER A 257 -8.26 20.32 -13.00
N LEU A 258 -7.22 20.49 -12.21
CA LEU A 258 -6.33 21.65 -12.31
C LEU A 258 -5.40 21.42 -13.51
N ASN A 259 -5.30 22.45 -14.35
CA ASN A 259 -4.46 22.42 -15.53
C ASN A 259 -3.95 23.83 -15.78
N ASP A 260 -2.66 23.97 -16.08
CA ASP A 260 -2.04 25.27 -16.33
C ASP A 260 -2.77 26.09 -17.38
N ASN A 261 -3.27 25.46 -18.44
CA ASN A 261 -4.01 26.14 -19.50
C ASN A 261 -5.40 26.64 -19.07
N LYS A 262 -6.00 26.00 -18.05
CA LYS A 262 -7.32 26.41 -17.53
C LYS A 262 -7.22 27.45 -16.44
N ILE A 263 -6.12 27.45 -15.69
CA ILE A 263 -5.89 28.34 -14.55
C ILE A 263 -5.18 29.64 -15.01
N SER A 264 -4.52 29.57 -16.17
CA SER A 264 -3.74 30.71 -16.68
C SER A 264 -4.63 31.95 -16.79
N PRO A 265 -4.24 33.08 -16.18
CA PRO A 265 -4.91 34.35 -16.39
C PRO A 265 -4.95 34.72 -17.88
N VAL A 266 -5.92 35.53 -18.26
CA VAL A 266 -6.05 36.02 -19.64
C VAL A 266 -5.36 37.38 -19.73
N GLY A 267 -4.40 37.56 -20.64
CA GLY A 267 -3.70 38.84 -20.85
C GLY A 267 -2.25 38.69 -21.28
N GLU A 268 -1.60 39.82 -21.53
CA GLU A 268 -0.19 39.85 -21.97
C GLU A 268 0.78 39.35 -20.89
N THR A 269 0.44 39.52 -19.61
CA THR A 269 1.23 39.08 -18.45
C THR A 269 0.90 37.66 -17.98
N ALA A 270 -0.03 36.98 -18.64
CA ALA A 270 -0.61 35.70 -18.18
C ALA A 270 0.43 34.63 -17.76
N LYS A 271 1.58 34.55 -18.47
CA LYS A 271 2.64 33.59 -18.12
C LYS A 271 3.38 33.97 -16.85
N ASP A 272 3.64 35.26 -16.65
CA ASP A 272 4.33 35.77 -15.46
C ASP A 272 3.41 35.71 -14.25
N ASP A 273 2.13 36.03 -14.43
CA ASP A 273 1.12 35.89 -13.40
C ASP A 273 0.94 34.46 -12.96
N LEU A 274 0.89 33.49 -13.88
CA LEU A 274 0.81 32.07 -13.54
C LEU A 274 2.06 31.58 -12.81
N LYS A 275 3.23 32.06 -13.21
CA LYS A 275 4.50 31.74 -12.54
C LYS A 275 4.52 32.34 -11.12
N PHE A 276 4.03 33.57 -10.97
CA PHE A 276 3.90 34.21 -9.67
C PHE A 276 2.93 33.44 -8.76
N ILE A 277 1.75 33.06 -9.26
CA ILE A 277 0.76 32.26 -8.51
C ILE A 277 1.38 30.95 -8.05
N LYS A 278 2.05 30.21 -8.93
CA LYS A 278 2.71 28.95 -8.57
C LYS A 278 3.73 29.15 -7.46
N LYS A 279 4.57 30.17 -7.58
CA LYS A 279 5.59 30.48 -6.57
C LYS A 279 4.96 30.91 -5.25
N HIS A 280 3.89 31.67 -5.28
CA HIS A 280 3.22 32.17 -4.08
C HIS A 280 2.46 31.07 -3.34
N ILE A 281 1.71 30.25 -4.06
CA ILE A 281 1.01 29.09 -3.47
C ILE A 281 2.01 28.11 -2.86
N THR A 282 3.15 27.87 -3.53
CA THR A 282 4.16 26.94 -3.01
C THR A 282 4.82 27.41 -1.72
N PHE A 283 4.80 28.73 -1.40
CA PHE A 283 5.56 29.25 -0.26
C PHE A 283 4.72 29.51 1.00
N ARG A 284 3.46 29.93 0.87
CA ARG A 284 2.67 30.38 2.03
C ARG A 284 1.17 30.04 1.99
N ALA A 285 0.65 29.54 0.91
CA ALA A 285 -0.80 29.43 0.72
C ALA A 285 -1.29 28.08 0.23
N SER A 286 -0.50 27.00 0.37
CA SER A 286 -0.95 25.64 0.00
C SER A 286 -2.12 25.16 0.86
N ASP A 287 -2.27 25.69 2.06
CA ASP A 287 -3.40 25.38 2.95
C ASP A 287 -4.74 25.88 2.37
N LEU A 288 -4.72 26.88 1.46
CA LEU A 288 -5.91 27.33 0.76
C LEU A 288 -6.62 26.23 -0.04
N PHE A 289 -5.89 25.19 -0.47
CA PHE A 289 -6.52 24.05 -1.15
C PHE A 289 -7.50 23.29 -0.24
N PHE A 290 -7.33 23.38 1.06
CA PHE A 290 -8.11 22.64 2.05
C PHE A 290 -8.96 23.55 2.95
N ALA A 291 -8.91 24.86 2.71
CA ALA A 291 -9.66 25.84 3.49
C ALA A 291 -11.10 25.98 2.99
N ASP A 292 -12.06 26.02 3.90
CA ASP A 292 -13.47 26.31 3.60
C ASP A 292 -13.71 27.80 3.32
N ALA A 293 -12.86 28.66 3.88
CA ALA A 293 -12.94 30.12 3.72
C ALA A 293 -11.56 30.75 3.86
N ALA A 294 -11.36 31.91 3.23
CA ALA A 294 -10.14 32.70 3.33
C ALA A 294 -10.47 34.13 3.69
N ILE A 295 -9.69 34.72 4.60
CA ILE A 295 -9.76 36.14 4.97
C ILE A 295 -8.56 36.81 4.33
N LEU A 296 -8.83 37.86 3.53
CA LEU A 296 -7.77 38.67 2.93
C LEU A 296 -7.47 39.84 3.87
N VAL A 297 -6.17 40.04 4.17
CA VAL A 297 -5.66 41.11 5.01
C VAL A 297 -4.60 41.91 4.25
N GLU A 298 -4.46 43.20 4.52
CA GLU A 298 -3.53 44.08 3.78
C GLU A 298 -2.09 43.96 4.28
N GLY A 299 -1.85 43.51 5.50
CA GLY A 299 -0.51 43.45 6.06
C GLY A 299 -0.32 42.51 7.22
N ALA A 300 0.94 42.32 7.61
CA ALA A 300 1.34 41.44 8.69
C ALA A 300 0.83 41.83 10.08
N ALA A 301 0.41 43.09 10.25
CA ALA A 301 -0.15 43.61 11.51
C ALA A 301 -1.61 43.19 11.75
N GLU A 302 -2.26 42.60 10.74
CA GLU A 302 -3.67 42.17 10.78
C GLU A 302 -3.81 40.64 10.86
N ASN A 303 -2.68 39.94 10.95
CA ASN A 303 -2.64 38.48 11.09
C ASN A 303 -2.73 38.00 12.54
#